data_70532e2275408426c4118e6f869cdf7d
#
_entry.id   70532e2275408426c4118e6f869cdf7d
#
_cell.length_a   1.000
_cell.length_b   1.000
_cell.length_c   1.000
_cell.angle_alpha   90.00
_cell.angle_beta   90.00
_cell.angle_gamma   90.00
#
_symmetry.space_group_name_H-M   'P 1'
#
loop_
_entity.id
_entity.type
_entity.pdbx_description
1 polymer ?
#
loop_
_entity_poly.entity_id
_entity_poly.type
_entity_poly.pdbx_seq_one_letter_code
_entity_poly.pdbx_strand_id
1 'polypeptide(L)'
;MTEEKLHAPQVVHPPRILMLYGSLRERSYSRLATEEAARLLTAMGAEVKIFNPSGLPLPDDAPETHPKVAELRELVLWSEGMVWCSPERHGAMTGIMKAQIDWIPLTSGAVRPSQGKTLAIMQVSGGSQSFNAVNQMRILGRWMRMITIPNQSSVAKAWAEFEEDGHMKPSPYYDRIVDVMEELMKFTLLTRGRSDYLTDRYSERKESAAQLSERVNQRSI
;
A
#
# COMPACT_ATOMS: atom_id res chain seq x y z
N MET A 1 -12.98 25.15 1.10
CA MET A 1 -11.76 24.43 1.58
C MET A 1 -10.71 25.47 1.87
N THR A 2 -10.26 25.61 3.09
CA THR A 2 -9.24 26.57 3.46
C THR A 2 -7.88 25.87 3.49
N GLU A 3 -6.82 26.61 3.17
CA GLU A 3 -5.43 26.17 3.26
C GLU A 3 -5.09 25.61 4.66
N GLU A 4 -5.73 26.14 5.70
CA GLU A 4 -5.66 25.70 7.09
C GLU A 4 -5.98 24.20 7.28
N LYS A 5 -6.91 23.64 6.51
CA LYS A 5 -7.23 22.19 6.53
C LYS A 5 -6.14 21.32 5.88
N LEU A 6 -5.20 21.92 5.16
CA LEU A 6 -4.04 21.24 4.60
C LEU A 6 -2.85 21.21 5.57
N HIS A 7 -2.87 22.03 6.63
CA HIS A 7 -1.88 21.94 7.69
C HIS A 7 -2.23 20.74 8.59
N ALA A 8 -1.48 19.65 8.43
CA ALA A 8 -1.66 18.49 9.28
C ALA A 8 -1.27 18.81 10.72
N PRO A 9 -1.98 18.27 11.72
CA PRO A 9 -1.47 18.26 13.08
C PRO A 9 -0.09 17.59 13.09
N GLN A 10 0.80 18.05 13.96
CA GLN A 10 2.11 17.43 14.11
C GLN A 10 1.93 15.97 14.55
N VAL A 11 2.34 15.04 13.68
CA VAL A 11 2.36 13.63 14.01
C VAL A 11 3.74 13.30 14.56
N VAL A 12 3.81 12.91 15.84
CA VAL A 12 5.08 12.75 16.57
C VAL A 12 5.71 11.36 16.44
N HIS A 13 4.98 10.35 15.99
CA HIS A 13 5.54 9.01 15.77
C HIS A 13 6.18 8.85 14.39
N PRO A 14 7.10 7.90 14.18
CA PRO A 14 7.61 7.55 12.84
C PRO A 14 6.48 7.21 11.86
N PRO A 15 6.65 7.44 10.53
CA PRO A 15 5.70 6.96 9.53
C PRO A 15 5.50 5.44 9.63
N ARG A 16 4.26 4.98 9.60
CA ARG A 16 3.88 3.57 9.78
C ARG A 16 3.54 2.92 8.46
N ILE A 17 4.36 1.97 8.05
CA ILE A 17 4.22 1.30 6.75
C ILE A 17 3.92 -0.19 6.94
N LEU A 18 2.80 -0.65 6.38
CA LEU A 18 2.45 -2.06 6.28
C LEU A 18 2.91 -2.62 4.94
N MET A 19 3.54 -3.78 4.97
CA MET A 19 4.00 -4.46 3.75
C MET A 19 3.30 -5.81 3.58
N LEU A 20 2.78 -6.03 2.37
CA LEU A 20 2.14 -7.29 1.95
C LEU A 20 2.93 -7.92 0.81
N TYR A 21 3.11 -9.25 0.86
CA TYR A 21 3.73 -10.01 -0.22
C TYR A 21 2.87 -11.20 -0.67
N GLY A 22 2.94 -11.53 -1.96
CA GLY A 22 1.99 -12.44 -2.61
C GLY A 22 2.50 -13.87 -2.80
N SER A 23 3.20 -14.48 -1.83
CA SER A 23 3.73 -15.84 -2.00
C SER A 23 3.88 -16.58 -0.67
N LEU A 24 3.63 -17.90 -0.70
CA LEU A 24 3.85 -18.81 0.42
C LEU A 24 5.06 -19.73 0.22
N ARG A 25 5.85 -19.51 -0.84
CA ARG A 25 7.05 -20.31 -1.07
C ARG A 25 8.10 -20.01 -0.01
N GLU A 26 8.86 -21.02 0.41
CA GLU A 26 9.94 -20.88 1.39
C GLU A 26 10.96 -19.82 0.91
N ARG A 27 11.53 -19.98 -0.30
CA ARG A 27 12.33 -18.95 -0.95
C ARG A 27 11.45 -18.13 -1.89
N SER A 28 10.79 -17.12 -1.34
CA SER A 28 9.89 -16.24 -2.09
C SER A 28 10.58 -14.94 -2.46
N TYR A 29 10.82 -14.70 -3.76
CA TYR A 29 11.42 -13.44 -4.23
C TYR A 29 10.55 -12.21 -3.97
N SER A 30 9.23 -12.34 -3.93
CA SER A 30 8.37 -11.22 -3.51
C SER A 30 8.53 -10.93 -2.03
N ARG A 31 8.74 -11.93 -1.17
CA ARG A 31 9.06 -11.71 0.23
C ARG A 31 10.44 -11.06 0.37
N LEU A 32 11.47 -11.56 -0.31
CA LEU A 32 12.82 -11.00 -0.27
C LEU A 32 12.82 -9.53 -0.73
N ALA A 33 12.12 -9.20 -1.83
CA ALA A 33 11.98 -7.82 -2.28
C ALA A 33 11.24 -6.94 -1.26
N THR A 34 10.24 -7.50 -0.57
CA THR A 34 9.53 -6.81 0.52
C THR A 34 10.45 -6.58 1.72
N GLU A 35 11.24 -7.57 2.10
CA GLU A 35 12.21 -7.47 3.20
C GLU A 35 13.30 -6.44 2.89
N GLU A 36 13.78 -6.38 1.63
CA GLU A 36 14.72 -5.34 1.19
C GLU A 36 14.12 -3.94 1.28
N ALA A 37 12.91 -3.76 0.74
CA ALA A 37 12.18 -2.51 0.85
C ALA A 37 11.92 -2.11 2.32
N ALA A 38 11.67 -3.09 3.22
CA ALA A 38 11.52 -2.85 4.65
C ALA A 38 12.81 -2.33 5.29
N ARG A 39 13.96 -2.91 4.93
CA ARG A 39 15.28 -2.41 5.39
C ARG A 39 15.50 -0.94 4.98
N LEU A 40 15.19 -0.62 3.73
CA LEU A 40 15.31 0.75 3.20
C LEU A 40 14.37 1.72 3.95
N LEU A 41 13.11 1.38 4.11
CA LEU A 41 12.13 2.22 4.81
C LEU A 41 12.51 2.42 6.29
N THR A 42 13.01 1.37 6.95
CA THR A 42 13.51 1.46 8.33
C THR A 42 14.72 2.40 8.43
N ALA A 43 15.67 2.30 7.49
CA ALA A 43 16.81 3.21 7.41
C ALA A 43 16.38 4.66 7.13
N MET A 44 15.25 4.88 6.44
CA MET A 44 14.62 6.19 6.22
C MET A 44 13.81 6.68 7.42
N GLY A 45 13.75 5.93 8.52
CA GLY A 45 13.07 6.32 9.75
C GLY A 45 11.60 5.93 9.86
N ALA A 46 11.11 4.98 9.05
CA ALA A 46 9.76 4.44 9.18
C ALA A 46 9.69 3.30 10.21
N GLU A 47 8.53 3.18 10.87
CA GLU A 47 8.13 1.96 11.58
C GLU A 47 7.46 1.02 10.57
N VAL A 48 8.06 -0.16 10.34
CA VAL A 48 7.63 -1.10 9.30
C VAL A 48 7.12 -2.40 9.90
N LYS A 49 5.98 -2.88 9.39
CA LYS A 49 5.46 -4.23 9.71
C LYS A 49 5.19 -4.99 8.42
N ILE A 50 5.65 -6.25 8.37
CA ILE A 50 5.41 -7.16 7.25
C ILE A 50 4.36 -8.17 7.70
N PHE A 51 3.25 -8.26 6.98
CA PHE A 51 2.24 -9.29 7.24
C PHE A 51 2.65 -10.61 6.58
N ASN A 52 2.66 -11.69 7.36
CA ASN A 52 2.86 -13.04 6.82
C ASN A 52 1.51 -13.62 6.37
N PRO A 53 1.30 -13.87 5.06
CA PRO A 53 0.03 -14.41 4.55
C PRO A 53 -0.20 -15.89 4.85
N SER A 54 0.75 -16.59 5.48
CA SER A 54 0.57 -17.99 5.85
C SER A 54 -0.59 -18.15 6.85
N GLY A 55 -1.50 -19.08 6.57
CA GLY A 55 -2.68 -19.32 7.38
C GLY A 55 -3.82 -18.32 7.20
N LEU A 56 -3.69 -17.35 6.28
CA LEU A 56 -4.82 -16.50 5.90
C LEU A 56 -5.81 -17.32 5.05
N PRO A 57 -7.08 -17.49 5.47
CA PRO A 57 -8.07 -18.21 4.68
C PRO A 57 -8.44 -17.44 3.41
N LEU A 58 -9.03 -18.11 2.43
CA LEU A 58 -9.67 -17.41 1.32
C LEU A 58 -10.90 -16.63 1.83
N PRO A 59 -11.22 -15.49 1.21
CA PRO A 59 -12.50 -14.83 1.44
C PRO A 59 -13.65 -15.83 1.26
N ASP A 60 -14.68 -15.72 2.10
CA ASP A 60 -15.85 -16.60 2.17
C ASP A 60 -15.62 -17.99 2.81
N ASP A 61 -14.37 -18.43 2.98
CA ASP A 61 -14.06 -19.72 3.62
C ASP A 61 -13.97 -19.64 5.16
N ALA A 62 -13.98 -18.43 5.72
CA ALA A 62 -13.85 -18.20 7.17
C ALA A 62 -14.60 -16.93 7.61
N PRO A 63 -14.98 -16.83 8.89
CA PRO A 63 -15.58 -15.62 9.42
C PRO A 63 -14.55 -14.49 9.52
N GLU A 64 -15.03 -13.25 9.50
CA GLU A 64 -14.18 -12.05 9.67
C GLU A 64 -13.42 -12.01 11.02
N THR A 65 -13.87 -12.80 12.00
CA THR A 65 -13.23 -12.97 13.31
C THR A 65 -12.06 -13.95 13.29
N HIS A 66 -11.75 -14.57 12.14
CA HIS A 66 -10.60 -15.46 12.04
C HIS A 66 -9.32 -14.73 12.46
N PRO A 67 -8.46 -15.29 13.34
CA PRO A 67 -7.32 -14.58 13.92
C PRO A 67 -6.38 -13.94 12.89
N LYS A 68 -6.13 -14.64 11.78
CA LYS A 68 -5.27 -14.13 10.69
C LYS A 68 -5.92 -12.95 9.94
N VAL A 69 -7.24 -12.93 9.82
CA VAL A 69 -8.00 -11.82 9.24
C VAL A 69 -7.98 -10.62 10.18
N ALA A 70 -8.20 -10.83 11.46
CA ALA A 70 -8.14 -9.79 12.48
C ALA A 70 -6.74 -9.14 12.52
N GLU A 71 -5.66 -9.95 12.54
CA GLU A 71 -4.27 -9.47 12.46
C GLU A 71 -4.05 -8.55 11.24
N LEU A 72 -4.47 -8.99 10.05
CA LEU A 72 -4.33 -8.19 8.83
C LEU A 72 -5.07 -6.85 8.95
N ARG A 73 -6.33 -6.88 9.41
CA ARG A 73 -7.15 -5.67 9.55
C ARG A 73 -6.60 -4.70 10.58
N GLU A 74 -6.09 -5.19 11.70
CA GLU A 74 -5.42 -4.36 12.71
C GLU A 74 -4.16 -3.68 12.14
N LEU A 75 -3.34 -4.42 11.39
CA LEU A 75 -2.16 -3.88 10.73
C LEU A 75 -2.52 -2.83 9.67
N VAL A 76 -3.60 -3.04 8.93
CA VAL A 76 -4.10 -2.06 7.96
C VAL A 76 -4.55 -0.78 8.69
N LEU A 77 -5.28 -0.89 9.79
CA LEU A 77 -5.70 0.27 10.58
C LEU A 77 -4.51 1.03 11.17
N TRP A 78 -3.51 0.31 11.66
CA TRP A 78 -2.29 0.87 12.23
C TRP A 78 -1.46 1.66 11.21
N SER A 79 -1.45 1.26 9.94
CA SER A 79 -0.59 1.82 8.90
C SER A 79 -1.05 3.20 8.40
N GLU A 80 -0.12 4.00 7.92
CA GLU A 80 -0.34 5.28 7.21
C GLU A 80 -0.06 5.14 5.71
N GLY A 81 0.80 4.18 5.35
CA GLY A 81 1.11 3.78 3.99
C GLY A 81 1.27 2.27 3.87
N MET A 82 1.25 1.77 2.66
CA MET A 82 1.39 0.34 2.37
C MET A 82 2.35 0.10 1.19
N VAL A 83 2.98 -1.07 1.20
CA VAL A 83 3.69 -1.64 0.04
C VAL A 83 3.04 -2.96 -0.32
N TRP A 84 2.66 -3.14 -1.58
CA TRP A 84 2.17 -4.42 -2.09
C TRP A 84 3.18 -4.98 -3.09
N CYS A 85 3.72 -6.19 -2.82
CA CYS A 85 4.68 -6.87 -3.68
C CYS A 85 4.17 -8.24 -4.10
N SER A 86 3.78 -8.42 -5.36
CA SER A 86 3.29 -9.69 -5.88
C SER A 86 4.26 -10.33 -6.86
N PRO A 87 4.44 -11.64 -6.83
CA PRO A 87 4.95 -12.33 -8.01
C PRO A 87 3.95 -12.15 -9.16
N GLU A 88 4.46 -12.01 -10.38
CA GLU A 88 3.61 -12.16 -11.56
C GLU A 88 3.45 -13.66 -11.88
N ARG A 89 2.21 -14.09 -12.00
CA ARG A 89 1.86 -15.45 -12.39
C ARG A 89 0.80 -15.41 -13.49
N HIS A 90 1.12 -15.94 -14.67
CA HIS A 90 0.23 -15.92 -15.83
C HIS A 90 -0.29 -14.50 -16.17
N GLY A 91 0.60 -13.53 -16.15
CA GLY A 91 0.25 -12.14 -16.47
C GLY A 91 -0.61 -11.41 -15.41
N ALA A 92 -0.66 -11.91 -14.17
CA ALA A 92 -1.50 -11.38 -13.12
C ALA A 92 -0.79 -11.38 -11.77
N MET A 93 -1.32 -10.61 -10.80
CA MET A 93 -0.97 -10.81 -9.39
C MET A 93 -1.40 -12.20 -8.94
N THR A 94 -0.77 -12.70 -7.88
CA THR A 94 -1.14 -14.02 -7.33
C THR A 94 -2.46 -13.97 -6.54
N GLY A 95 -3.14 -15.12 -6.44
CA GLY A 95 -4.30 -15.27 -5.55
C GLY A 95 -3.96 -14.98 -4.09
N ILE A 96 -2.73 -15.26 -3.65
CA ILE A 96 -2.25 -14.92 -2.29
C ILE A 96 -2.27 -13.40 -2.05
N MET A 97 -1.83 -12.60 -3.02
CA MET A 97 -1.92 -11.14 -2.92
C MET A 97 -3.38 -10.68 -2.95
N LYS A 98 -4.16 -11.20 -3.88
CA LYS A 98 -5.57 -10.83 -4.03
C LYS A 98 -6.39 -11.15 -2.77
N ALA A 99 -6.19 -12.32 -2.17
CA ALA A 99 -6.88 -12.71 -0.93
C ALA A 99 -6.61 -11.75 0.22
N GLN A 100 -5.36 -11.28 0.39
CA GLN A 100 -5.03 -10.28 1.41
C GLN A 100 -5.82 -8.98 1.18
N ILE A 101 -5.90 -8.50 -0.07
CA ILE A 101 -6.61 -7.27 -0.42
C ILE A 101 -8.12 -7.44 -0.21
N ASP A 102 -8.67 -8.61 -0.55
CA ASP A 102 -10.11 -8.89 -0.42
C ASP A 102 -10.57 -8.96 1.05
N TRP A 103 -9.68 -9.30 1.98
CA TRP A 103 -9.96 -9.24 3.41
C TRP A 103 -9.97 -7.83 4.01
N ILE A 104 -9.51 -6.81 3.25
CA ILE A 104 -9.52 -5.41 3.68
C ILE A 104 -10.85 -4.78 3.27
N PRO A 105 -11.78 -4.50 4.20
CA PRO A 105 -13.05 -3.90 3.84
C PRO A 105 -12.87 -2.44 3.40
N LEU A 106 -13.71 -1.97 2.46
CA LEU A 106 -13.74 -0.56 2.07
C LEU A 106 -14.24 0.32 3.20
N THR A 107 -15.17 -0.22 4.00
CA THR A 107 -15.71 0.43 5.19
C THR A 107 -15.96 -0.62 6.27
N SER A 108 -15.74 -0.24 7.51
CA SER A 108 -16.13 -1.00 8.70
C SER A 108 -16.82 -0.01 9.64
N GLY A 109 -18.15 0.05 9.57
CA GLY A 109 -18.92 1.14 10.19
C GLY A 109 -18.51 2.50 9.61
N ALA A 110 -18.08 3.43 10.47
CA ALA A 110 -17.58 4.74 10.06
C ALA A 110 -16.09 4.74 9.65
N VAL A 111 -15.38 3.62 9.86
CA VAL A 111 -13.93 3.52 9.58
C VAL A 111 -13.68 3.11 8.14
N ARG A 112 -12.68 3.72 7.51
CA ARG A 112 -12.21 3.44 6.15
C ARG A 112 -10.76 2.98 6.19
N PRO A 113 -10.52 1.66 6.30
CA PRO A 113 -9.20 1.13 6.66
C PRO A 113 -8.08 1.51 5.69
N SER A 114 -8.35 1.56 4.38
CA SER A 114 -7.35 1.82 3.34
C SER A 114 -7.41 3.23 2.74
N GLN A 115 -8.54 3.92 2.85
CA GLN A 115 -8.78 5.17 2.12
C GLN A 115 -7.88 6.30 2.60
N GLY A 116 -7.32 7.05 1.63
CA GLY A 116 -6.43 8.18 1.91
C GLY A 116 -5.01 7.79 2.33
N LYS A 117 -4.70 6.50 2.49
CA LYS A 117 -3.35 6.01 2.75
C LYS A 117 -2.54 5.93 1.46
N THR A 118 -1.23 6.10 1.56
CA THR A 118 -0.31 5.96 0.42
C THR A 118 -0.07 4.50 0.08
N LEU A 119 0.21 4.22 -1.20
CA LEU A 119 0.49 2.87 -1.69
C LEU A 119 1.65 2.88 -2.67
N ALA A 120 2.69 2.10 -2.39
CA ALA A 120 3.69 1.70 -3.36
C ALA A 120 3.41 0.27 -3.84
N ILE A 121 3.70 0.01 -5.11
CA ILE A 121 3.48 -1.31 -5.73
C ILE A 121 4.73 -1.82 -6.38
N MET A 122 4.98 -3.11 -6.17
CA MET A 122 6.14 -3.84 -6.70
C MET A 122 5.71 -5.19 -7.23
N GLN A 123 6.42 -5.69 -8.24
CA GLN A 123 6.29 -7.08 -8.69
C GLN A 123 7.64 -7.73 -8.90
N VAL A 124 7.65 -9.05 -8.86
CA VAL A 124 8.79 -9.88 -9.26
C VAL A 124 8.34 -10.89 -10.31
N SER A 125 9.19 -11.21 -11.27
CA SER A 125 8.95 -12.23 -12.28
C SER A 125 10.15 -13.16 -12.46
N GLY A 126 9.91 -14.40 -12.88
CA GLY A 126 10.94 -15.36 -13.20
C GLY A 126 11.52 -15.22 -14.62
N GLY A 127 10.78 -14.56 -15.49
CA GLY A 127 11.15 -14.36 -16.91
C GLY A 127 11.57 -12.94 -17.22
N SER A 128 11.26 -12.49 -18.43
CA SER A 128 11.49 -11.13 -18.89
C SER A 128 10.69 -10.12 -18.07
N GLN A 129 11.08 -8.86 -18.14
CA GLN A 129 10.36 -7.79 -17.46
C GLN A 129 8.91 -7.68 -17.99
N SER A 130 7.99 -7.54 -17.05
CA SER A 130 6.57 -7.31 -17.28
C SER A 130 6.06 -6.28 -16.28
N PHE A 131 4.91 -5.70 -16.55
CA PHE A 131 4.23 -4.73 -15.69
C PHE A 131 2.78 -5.11 -15.40
N ASN A 132 2.37 -6.33 -15.74
CA ASN A 132 0.97 -6.72 -15.65
C ASN A 132 0.46 -6.77 -14.21
N ALA A 133 1.22 -7.35 -13.28
CA ALA A 133 0.81 -7.42 -11.88
C ALA A 133 0.78 -6.04 -11.22
N VAL A 134 1.78 -5.16 -11.46
CA VAL A 134 1.74 -3.79 -10.94
C VAL A 134 0.59 -2.98 -11.53
N ASN A 135 0.26 -3.15 -12.82
CA ASN A 135 -0.89 -2.47 -13.43
C ASN A 135 -2.21 -2.90 -12.79
N GLN A 136 -2.38 -4.21 -12.51
CA GLN A 136 -3.56 -4.70 -11.79
C GLN A 136 -3.62 -4.17 -10.36
N MET A 137 -2.50 -4.17 -9.63
CA MET A 137 -2.44 -3.61 -8.28
C MET A 137 -2.72 -2.10 -8.26
N ARG A 138 -2.36 -1.34 -9.32
CA ARG A 138 -2.77 0.08 -9.47
C ARG A 138 -4.29 0.22 -9.57
N ILE A 139 -4.94 -0.62 -10.35
CA ILE A 139 -6.41 -0.63 -10.47
C ILE A 139 -7.03 -0.90 -9.10
N LEU A 140 -6.52 -1.89 -8.34
CA LEU A 140 -6.99 -2.21 -7.00
C LEU A 140 -6.72 -1.07 -6.01
N GLY A 141 -5.53 -0.47 -6.03
CA GLY A 141 -5.19 0.68 -5.18
C GLY A 141 -6.17 1.83 -5.38
N ARG A 142 -6.52 2.15 -6.64
CA ARG A 142 -7.57 3.13 -6.96
C ARG A 142 -8.94 2.68 -6.43
N TRP A 143 -9.30 1.41 -6.59
CA TRP A 143 -10.57 0.89 -6.09
C TRP A 143 -10.65 0.94 -4.57
N MET A 144 -9.56 0.62 -3.89
CA MET A 144 -9.42 0.74 -2.43
C MET A 144 -9.28 2.19 -1.96
N ARG A 145 -9.33 3.16 -2.88
CA ARG A 145 -9.23 4.62 -2.65
C ARG A 145 -7.94 5.03 -1.95
N MET A 146 -6.86 4.33 -2.26
CA MET A 146 -5.52 4.67 -1.81
C MET A 146 -4.86 5.68 -2.73
N ILE A 147 -3.89 6.42 -2.20
CA ILE A 147 -3.02 7.31 -2.97
C ILE A 147 -1.85 6.48 -3.49
N THR A 148 -2.06 5.83 -4.65
CA THR A 148 -0.99 5.05 -5.28
C THR A 148 0.04 6.01 -5.86
N ILE A 149 1.29 5.93 -5.37
CA ILE A 149 2.37 6.80 -5.83
C ILE A 149 2.70 6.56 -7.31
N PRO A 150 3.22 7.57 -8.04
CA PRO A 150 3.53 7.45 -9.47
C PRO A 150 4.52 6.33 -9.77
N ASN A 151 5.59 6.21 -8.99
CA ASN A 151 6.65 5.25 -9.22
C ASN A 151 6.25 3.81 -8.84
N GLN A 152 6.91 2.83 -9.47
CA GLN A 152 6.69 1.41 -9.23
C GLN A 152 7.95 0.60 -9.55
N SER A 153 8.05 -0.62 -9.01
CA SER A 153 9.16 -1.53 -9.29
C SER A 153 8.67 -2.82 -9.95
N SER A 154 9.41 -3.30 -10.94
CA SER A 154 9.23 -4.61 -11.56
C SER A 154 10.58 -5.28 -11.73
N VAL A 155 10.86 -6.32 -10.94
CA VAL A 155 12.12 -7.05 -10.93
C VAL A 155 11.98 -8.29 -11.81
N ALA A 156 12.60 -8.26 -12.98
CA ALA A 156 12.69 -9.41 -13.89
C ALA A 156 13.77 -10.39 -13.43
N LYS A 157 13.63 -11.66 -13.80
CA LYS A 157 14.58 -12.72 -13.44
C LYS A 157 15.01 -12.67 -11.97
N ALA A 158 14.02 -12.48 -11.09
CA ALA A 158 14.26 -12.20 -9.67
C ALA A 158 15.16 -13.23 -8.98
N TRP A 159 15.24 -14.45 -9.51
CA TRP A 159 16.15 -15.50 -9.04
C TRP A 159 17.64 -15.13 -9.18
N ALA A 160 18.00 -14.19 -10.05
CA ALA A 160 19.36 -13.73 -10.24
C ALA A 160 19.72 -12.48 -9.39
N GLU A 161 18.71 -11.80 -8.85
CA GLU A 161 18.85 -10.50 -8.19
C GLU A 161 19.13 -10.57 -6.68
N PHE A 162 19.02 -11.75 -6.07
CA PHE A 162 19.20 -11.93 -4.64
C PHE A 162 20.36 -12.86 -4.32
N GLU A 163 21.10 -12.53 -3.27
CA GLU A 163 22.12 -13.37 -2.68
C GLU A 163 21.48 -14.53 -1.89
N GLU A 164 22.28 -15.49 -1.44
CA GLU A 164 21.79 -16.64 -0.68
C GLU A 164 21.19 -16.22 0.67
N ASP A 165 21.76 -15.20 1.30
CA ASP A 165 21.32 -14.62 2.57
C ASP A 165 20.03 -13.76 2.44
N GLY A 166 19.53 -13.57 1.20
CA GLY A 166 18.29 -12.85 0.92
C GLY A 166 18.44 -11.35 0.69
N HIS A 167 19.66 -10.81 0.75
CA HIS A 167 19.91 -9.43 0.35
C HIS A 167 19.84 -9.27 -1.18
N MET A 168 19.34 -8.13 -1.63
CA MET A 168 19.33 -7.82 -3.04
C MET A 168 20.72 -7.35 -3.50
N LYS A 169 21.16 -7.84 -4.66
CA LYS A 169 22.41 -7.42 -5.28
C LYS A 169 22.32 -5.97 -5.75
N PRO A 170 23.44 -5.21 -5.74
CA PRO A 170 23.50 -3.92 -6.42
C PRO A 170 23.11 -4.09 -7.90
N SER A 171 22.05 -3.42 -8.31
CA SER A 171 21.52 -3.50 -9.67
C SER A 171 20.56 -2.33 -9.95
N PRO A 172 20.24 -2.05 -11.24
CA PRO A 172 19.19 -1.07 -11.56
C PRO A 172 17.82 -1.41 -10.98
N TYR A 173 17.54 -2.66 -10.65
CA TYR A 173 16.31 -3.05 -9.95
C TYR A 173 16.36 -2.67 -8.48
N TYR A 174 17.51 -2.82 -7.82
CA TYR A 174 17.72 -2.33 -6.45
C TYR A 174 17.53 -0.82 -6.38
N ASP A 175 18.21 -0.07 -7.26
CA ASP A 175 18.11 1.39 -7.33
C ASP A 175 16.65 1.83 -7.52
N ARG A 176 15.90 1.10 -8.37
CA ARG A 176 14.47 1.37 -8.57
C ARG A 176 13.63 1.14 -7.31
N ILE A 177 13.96 0.14 -6.49
CA ILE A 177 13.28 -0.08 -5.21
C ILE A 177 13.58 1.08 -4.24
N VAL A 178 14.83 1.56 -4.21
CA VAL A 178 15.20 2.74 -3.41
C VAL A 178 14.36 3.95 -3.81
N ASP A 179 14.29 4.29 -5.11
CA ASP A 179 13.49 5.39 -5.64
C ASP A 179 12.01 5.29 -5.21
N VAL A 180 11.43 4.09 -5.32
CA VAL A 180 10.03 3.84 -4.96
C VAL A 180 9.80 4.02 -3.46
N MET A 181 10.72 3.56 -2.62
CA MET A 181 10.60 3.71 -1.16
C MET A 181 10.79 5.16 -0.72
N GLU A 182 11.72 5.89 -1.31
CA GLU A 182 11.87 7.33 -1.05
C GLU A 182 10.60 8.10 -1.44
N GLU A 183 10.04 7.82 -2.60
CA GLU A 183 8.81 8.46 -3.06
C GLU A 183 7.64 8.14 -2.13
N LEU A 184 7.50 6.87 -1.70
CA LEU A 184 6.48 6.47 -0.73
C LEU A 184 6.62 7.26 0.58
N MET A 185 7.83 7.39 1.10
CA MET A 185 8.09 8.17 2.32
C MET A 185 7.67 9.62 2.15
N LYS A 186 8.05 10.27 1.05
CA LYS A 186 7.69 11.67 0.75
C LYS A 186 6.16 11.84 0.72
N PHE A 187 5.45 10.99 -0.02
CA PHE A 187 3.98 11.05 -0.08
C PHE A 187 3.33 10.71 1.26
N THR A 188 3.85 9.74 2.01
CA THR A 188 3.29 9.39 3.33
C THR A 188 3.44 10.56 4.29
N LEU A 189 4.60 11.23 4.33
CA LEU A 189 4.82 12.41 5.16
C LEU A 189 3.89 13.58 4.78
N LEU A 190 3.58 13.74 3.49
CA LEU A 190 2.65 14.77 3.02
C LEU A 190 1.20 14.49 3.38
N THR A 191 0.77 13.23 3.44
CA THR A 191 -0.65 12.85 3.57
C THR A 191 -1.04 12.41 4.98
N ARG A 192 -0.08 11.95 5.81
CA ARG A 192 -0.35 11.51 7.18
C ARG A 192 -0.98 12.63 8.01
N GLY A 193 -1.90 12.27 8.88
CA GLY A 193 -2.67 13.23 9.69
C GLY A 193 -3.72 14.01 8.91
N ARG A 194 -3.92 13.73 7.62
CA ARG A 194 -4.91 14.39 6.76
C ARG A 194 -5.96 13.43 6.19
N SER A 195 -5.99 12.17 6.65
CA SER A 195 -6.89 11.16 6.07
C SER A 195 -8.35 11.58 6.13
N ASP A 196 -8.82 12.16 7.23
CA ASP A 196 -10.20 12.64 7.36
C ASP A 196 -10.53 13.70 6.31
N TYR A 197 -9.63 14.64 6.07
CA TYR A 197 -9.80 15.65 5.03
C TYR A 197 -9.76 15.05 3.62
N LEU A 198 -8.84 14.11 3.36
CA LEU A 198 -8.68 13.48 2.03
C LEU A 198 -9.83 12.52 1.70
N THR A 199 -10.49 11.96 2.70
CA THR A 199 -11.61 11.03 2.53
C THR A 199 -12.98 11.69 2.64
N ASP A 200 -13.04 12.95 3.07
CA ASP A 200 -14.27 13.72 3.17
C ASP A 200 -14.89 13.96 1.79
N ARG A 201 -16.19 13.65 1.63
CA ARG A 201 -16.87 13.68 0.34
C ARG A 201 -18.22 14.38 0.44
N TYR A 202 -18.53 15.14 -0.60
CA TYR A 202 -19.80 15.82 -0.76
C TYR A 202 -21.01 14.87 -0.63
N SER A 203 -20.97 13.73 -1.30
CA SER A 203 -22.07 12.75 -1.29
C SER A 203 -22.40 12.19 0.10
N GLU A 204 -21.47 12.28 1.04
CA GLU A 204 -21.63 11.79 2.41
C GLU A 204 -22.07 12.89 3.37
N ARG A 205 -21.63 14.12 3.13
CA ARG A 205 -22.08 15.28 3.88
C ARG A 205 -23.53 15.68 3.56
N LYS A 206 -24.03 15.27 2.40
CA LYS A 206 -25.37 15.62 1.90
C LYS A 206 -25.59 17.14 1.87
N GLU A 207 -24.59 17.90 1.45
CA GLU A 207 -24.70 19.33 1.24
C GLU A 207 -25.79 19.65 0.22
N SER A 208 -26.55 20.70 0.42
CA SER A 208 -27.42 21.27 -0.61
C SER A 208 -26.57 21.90 -1.74
N ALA A 209 -27.18 22.07 -2.91
CA ALA A 209 -26.50 22.73 -4.03
C ALA A 209 -26.01 24.16 -3.67
N ALA A 210 -26.77 24.88 -2.83
CA ALA A 210 -26.38 26.19 -2.35
C ALA A 210 -25.15 26.14 -1.44
N GLN A 211 -25.12 25.22 -0.49
CA GLN A 211 -23.96 25.01 0.40
C GLN A 211 -22.72 24.57 -0.38
N LEU A 212 -22.89 23.70 -1.40
CA LEU A 212 -21.81 23.33 -2.29
C LEU A 212 -21.25 24.56 -3.03
N SER A 213 -22.14 25.38 -3.64
CA SER A 213 -21.74 26.57 -4.37
C SER A 213 -21.02 27.57 -3.48
N GLU A 214 -21.52 27.82 -2.29
CA GLU A 214 -20.87 28.70 -1.31
C GLU A 214 -19.47 28.21 -0.98
N ARG A 215 -19.30 26.92 -0.67
CA ARG A 215 -18.01 26.31 -0.36
C ARG A 215 -17.03 26.35 -1.54
N VAL A 216 -17.49 26.21 -2.76
CA VAL A 216 -16.66 26.26 -3.98
C VAL A 216 -16.28 27.70 -4.31
N ASN A 217 -17.20 28.63 -4.20
CA ASN A 217 -16.99 30.04 -4.55
C ASN A 217 -16.11 30.80 -3.55
N GLN A 218 -16.01 30.35 -2.31
CA GLN A 218 -15.03 30.85 -1.33
C GLN A 218 -13.56 30.66 -1.76
N ARG A 219 -13.30 29.99 -2.91
CA ARG A 219 -11.96 29.87 -3.50
C ARG A 219 -11.61 30.99 -4.46
N SER A 220 -12.51 31.89 -4.74
CA SER A 220 -12.34 32.92 -5.80
C SER A 220 -11.94 34.28 -5.25
N ILE A 221 -11.38 34.34 -4.02
CA ILE A 221 -10.88 35.56 -3.41
C ILE A 221 -9.40 35.35 -3.03
#